data_e33ec6594d842a506893efe200d3e409
#
_entry.id   e33ec6594d842a506893efe200d3e409
#
_cell.length_a   1.000
_cell.length_b   1.000
_cell.length_c   1.000
_cell.angle_alpha   90.00
_cell.angle_beta   90.00
_cell.angle_gamma   90.00
#
_symmetry.space_group_name_H-M   'P 1'
#
loop_
_entity.id
_entity.type
_entity.pdbx_description
1 polymer ?
#
loop_
_entity_poly.entity_id
_entity_poly.type
_entity_poly.pdbx_seq_one_letter_code
_entity_poly.pdbx_strand_id
1 'polypeptide(L)'
;PEVANNDELRDEVFRIRHNVYCEELAFEKVNVGGKERDEFDAHSIFSMIKHEPSNTYTSCVRVVKSANESELLPIEKYCLDAIQNKALHPSNFPRHEIAEISRLAVKADFRRRKADKHKGFAVGAISEVNYSENELRCFPFITIGLYMAAAIMCIDTGTKHVYVMMEPRLARSMKFVGIKFIQIGKPIEFHGLRAPYYINPDIFLDNLSSGFKSLYLAIEQELIASLPKDV
;
A
#
# COMPACT_ATOMS: atom_id res chain seq x y z
N PRO A 1 -7.82 -0.87 11.60
CA PRO A 1 -7.10 0.23 10.93
C PRO A 1 -7.71 1.58 11.29
N GLU A 2 -6.92 2.65 11.22
CA GLU A 2 -7.41 4.02 11.37
C GLU A 2 -6.70 4.96 10.40
N VAL A 3 -7.33 6.09 10.08
CA VAL A 3 -6.77 7.12 9.22
C VAL A 3 -5.95 8.11 10.07
N ALA A 4 -4.75 8.45 9.60
CA ALA A 4 -3.91 9.47 10.25
C ALA A 4 -4.44 10.88 9.92
N ASN A 5 -5.49 11.30 10.61
CA ASN A 5 -6.24 12.53 10.38
C ASN A 5 -5.74 13.76 11.15
N ASN A 6 -4.68 13.63 11.93
CA ASN A 6 -4.03 14.71 12.67
C ASN A 6 -2.51 14.59 12.61
N ASP A 7 -1.80 15.64 13.04
CA ASP A 7 -0.34 15.72 12.95
C ASP A 7 0.38 14.66 13.79
N GLU A 8 -0.17 14.29 14.96
CA GLU A 8 0.42 13.28 15.84
C GLU A 8 0.41 11.90 15.18
N LEU A 9 -0.72 11.52 14.59
CA LEU A 9 -0.86 10.26 13.85
C LEU A 9 -0.02 10.26 12.56
N ARG A 10 0.04 11.38 11.84
CA ARG A 10 0.92 11.51 10.66
C ARG A 10 2.39 11.39 11.05
N ASP A 11 2.79 11.94 12.16
CA ASP A 11 4.14 11.79 12.71
C ASP A 11 4.47 10.33 13.02
N GLU A 12 3.51 9.58 13.54
CA GLU A 12 3.69 8.13 13.78
C GLU A 12 3.83 7.35 12.46
N VAL A 13 3.05 7.69 11.42
CA VAL A 13 3.25 7.12 10.06
C VAL A 13 4.71 7.34 9.61
N PHE A 14 5.23 8.56 9.76
CA PHE A 14 6.60 8.88 9.32
C PHE A 14 7.67 8.16 10.14
N ARG A 15 7.42 7.89 11.43
CA ARG A 15 8.31 7.06 12.28
C ARG A 15 8.29 5.59 11.84
N ILE A 16 7.12 5.04 11.54
CA ILE A 16 7.00 3.66 10.99
C ILE A 16 7.77 3.54 9.69
N ARG A 17 7.61 4.52 8.79
CA ARG A 17 8.31 4.55 7.50
C ARG A 17 9.81 4.65 7.70
N HIS A 18 10.29 5.51 8.59
CA HIS A 18 11.72 5.63 8.91
C HIS A 18 12.29 4.31 9.44
N ASN A 19 11.62 3.69 10.41
CA ASN A 19 12.05 2.40 10.94
C ASN A 19 12.18 1.36 9.82
N VAL A 20 11.15 1.24 8.95
CA VAL A 20 11.14 0.20 7.91
C VAL A 20 12.07 0.55 6.74
N TYR A 21 11.99 1.76 6.18
CA TYR A 21 12.70 2.11 4.94
C TYR A 21 14.12 2.58 5.17
N CYS A 22 14.40 3.25 6.30
CA CYS A 22 15.74 3.75 6.58
C CYS A 22 16.57 2.78 7.43
N GLU A 23 16.02 2.27 8.54
CA GLU A 23 16.77 1.44 9.49
C GLU A 23 16.80 -0.05 9.11
N GLU A 24 15.63 -0.64 8.76
CA GLU A 24 15.54 -2.08 8.50
C GLU A 24 15.99 -2.46 7.08
N LEU A 25 15.60 -1.69 6.07
CA LEU A 25 15.79 -2.01 4.64
C LEU A 25 16.91 -1.21 3.98
N ALA A 26 17.29 -0.08 4.57
CA ALA A 26 18.29 0.84 4.02
C ALA A 26 17.96 1.30 2.57
N PHE A 27 16.68 1.46 2.25
CA PHE A 27 16.22 2.01 0.97
C PHE A 27 16.32 3.52 0.94
N GLU A 28 16.15 4.15 2.10
CA GLU A 28 16.25 5.59 2.28
C GLU A 28 17.33 5.91 3.34
N LYS A 29 17.84 7.14 3.33
CA LYS A 29 18.88 7.57 4.28
C LYS A 29 18.28 7.75 5.68
N VAL A 30 18.97 7.22 6.67
CA VAL A 30 18.66 7.50 8.08
C VAL A 30 18.79 9.00 8.33
N ASN A 31 17.82 9.60 8.99
CA ASN A 31 17.87 11.00 9.39
C ASN A 31 17.72 11.18 10.90
N VAL A 32 18.28 12.27 11.44
CA VAL A 32 18.32 12.56 12.88
C VAL A 32 16.90 12.75 13.47
N GLY A 33 15.95 13.15 12.64
CA GLY A 33 14.56 13.36 13.09
C GLY A 33 13.76 12.07 13.25
N GLY A 34 14.29 10.91 12.80
CA GLY A 34 13.60 9.62 12.89
C GLY A 34 12.26 9.55 12.13
N LYS A 35 12.09 10.38 11.10
CA LYS A 35 10.85 10.47 10.30
C LYS A 35 11.20 10.45 8.82
N GLU A 36 10.70 9.48 8.07
CA GLU A 36 10.83 9.45 6.61
C GLU A 36 9.66 10.19 5.98
N ARG A 37 9.97 11.21 5.19
CA ARG A 37 9.01 12.07 4.49
C ARG A 37 9.49 12.33 3.07
N ASP A 38 8.53 12.53 2.16
CA ASP A 38 8.80 12.99 0.80
C ASP A 38 7.78 14.07 0.37
N GLU A 39 7.99 14.62 -0.81
CA GLU A 39 7.16 15.70 -1.37
C GLU A 39 5.69 15.30 -1.62
N PHE A 40 5.42 14.00 -1.80
CA PHE A 40 4.06 13.51 -2.07
C PHE A 40 3.20 13.47 -0.80
N ASP A 41 3.79 13.58 0.39
CA ASP A 41 3.08 13.49 1.65
C ASP A 41 2.10 14.66 1.85
N ALA A 42 2.33 15.79 1.17
CA ALA A 42 1.48 16.98 1.25
C ALA A 42 0.05 16.74 0.71
N HIS A 43 -0.10 15.87 -0.30
CA HIS A 43 -1.38 15.53 -0.92
C HIS A 43 -1.72 14.04 -0.79
N SER A 44 -1.41 13.48 0.39
CA SER A 44 -1.60 12.07 0.69
C SER A 44 -2.50 11.83 1.88
N ILE A 45 -3.21 10.70 1.83
CA ILE A 45 -3.97 10.14 2.93
C ILE A 45 -3.22 8.91 3.43
N PHE A 46 -3.21 8.70 4.75
CA PHE A 46 -2.51 7.59 5.37
C PHE A 46 -3.44 6.76 6.24
N SER A 47 -3.27 5.45 6.22
CA SER A 47 -3.87 4.55 7.20
C SER A 47 -2.80 3.75 7.92
N MET A 48 -3.08 3.42 9.19
CA MET A 48 -2.22 2.64 10.07
C MET A 48 -3.01 1.49 10.71
N ILE A 49 -2.29 0.45 11.12
CA ILE A 49 -2.86 -0.62 11.94
C ILE A 49 -2.21 -0.58 13.31
N LYS A 50 -3.04 -0.53 14.34
CA LYS A 50 -2.66 -0.59 15.75
C LYS A 50 -2.72 -2.04 16.25
N HIS A 51 -1.72 -2.44 17.01
CA HIS A 51 -1.72 -3.70 17.74
C HIS A 51 -2.23 -3.45 19.14
N GLU A 52 -3.48 -3.81 19.40
CA GLU A 52 -4.18 -3.52 20.65
C GLU A 52 -3.44 -4.03 21.90
N PRO A 53 -2.91 -5.29 21.95
CA PRO A 53 -2.24 -5.78 23.15
C PRO A 53 -1.02 -4.98 23.58
N SER A 54 -0.27 -4.40 22.63
CA SER A 54 0.91 -3.56 22.93
C SER A 54 0.61 -2.05 22.84
N ASN A 55 -0.58 -1.67 22.42
CA ASN A 55 -1.00 -0.28 22.18
C ASN A 55 -0.05 0.49 21.24
N THR A 56 0.53 -0.21 20.23
CA THR A 56 1.51 0.37 19.30
C THR A 56 1.05 0.26 17.85
N TYR A 57 1.39 1.26 17.04
CA TYR A 57 1.22 1.17 15.59
C TYR A 57 2.31 0.32 14.96
N THR A 58 1.91 -0.62 14.13
CA THR A 58 2.77 -1.67 13.60
C THR A 58 3.07 -1.51 12.13
N SER A 59 2.20 -0.78 11.43
CA SER A 59 2.23 -0.72 9.98
C SER A 59 1.47 0.50 9.45
N CYS A 60 1.77 0.89 8.22
CA CYS A 60 1.09 1.99 7.54
C CYS A 60 1.03 1.77 6.03
N VAL A 61 0.15 2.52 5.38
CA VAL A 61 0.03 2.65 3.92
C VAL A 61 -0.30 4.09 3.56
N ARG A 62 0.17 4.53 2.40
CA ARG A 62 -0.10 5.85 1.82
C ARG A 62 -0.91 5.72 0.54
N VAL A 63 -1.90 6.58 0.38
CA VAL A 63 -2.60 6.86 -0.88
C VAL A 63 -2.22 8.28 -1.29
N VAL A 64 -1.46 8.43 -2.37
CA VAL A 64 -1.13 9.72 -2.98
C VAL A 64 -2.25 10.11 -3.91
N LYS A 65 -2.84 11.27 -3.69
CA LYS A 65 -3.88 11.86 -4.53
C LYS A 65 -3.27 12.86 -5.51
N SER A 66 -4.02 13.23 -6.52
CA SER A 66 -3.66 14.32 -7.42
C SER A 66 -4.91 15.15 -7.70
N ALA A 67 -4.84 16.44 -7.42
CA ALA A 67 -5.95 17.37 -7.67
C ALA A 67 -5.75 18.18 -8.95
N ASN A 68 -4.50 18.35 -9.41
CA ASN A 68 -4.14 19.15 -10.56
C ASN A 68 -2.87 18.62 -11.26
N GLU A 69 -2.57 19.16 -12.44
CA GLU A 69 -1.47 18.68 -13.29
C GLU A 69 -0.06 18.85 -12.68
N SER A 70 0.10 19.71 -11.68
CA SER A 70 1.40 19.88 -11.00
C SER A 70 1.64 18.84 -9.89
N GLU A 71 0.61 18.14 -9.44
CA GLU A 71 0.68 17.09 -8.43
C GLU A 71 0.87 15.73 -9.08
N LEU A 72 2.09 15.42 -9.47
CA LEU A 72 2.43 14.12 -10.04
C LEU A 72 2.33 13.01 -9.00
N LEU A 73 1.96 11.82 -9.45
CA LEU A 73 2.10 10.60 -8.66
C LEU A 73 3.57 10.13 -8.64
N PRO A 74 4.03 9.41 -7.60
CA PRO A 74 5.38 8.84 -7.57
C PRO A 74 5.74 8.03 -8.83
N ILE A 75 4.80 7.21 -9.34
CA ILE A 75 5.00 6.42 -10.55
C ILE A 75 5.23 7.29 -11.79
N GLU A 76 4.59 8.45 -11.87
CA GLU A 76 4.78 9.40 -12.97
C GLU A 76 6.16 10.07 -12.87
N LYS A 77 6.60 10.38 -11.66
CA LYS A 77 7.88 11.06 -11.46
C LYS A 77 9.09 10.15 -11.66
N TYR A 78 9.00 8.90 -11.16
CA TYR A 78 10.16 8.02 -11.08
C TYR A 78 10.14 6.84 -12.04
N CYS A 79 8.97 6.45 -12.54
CA CYS A 79 8.78 5.19 -13.26
C CYS A 79 7.90 5.32 -14.51
N LEU A 80 7.69 6.52 -15.03
CA LEU A 80 6.76 6.76 -16.14
C LEU A 80 7.12 5.92 -17.38
N ASP A 81 8.41 5.83 -17.71
CA ASP A 81 8.91 5.06 -18.86
C ASP A 81 8.71 3.55 -18.72
N ALA A 82 8.46 3.07 -17.50
CA ALA A 82 8.13 1.66 -17.27
C ALA A 82 6.70 1.30 -17.70
N ILE A 83 5.81 2.28 -17.81
CA ILE A 83 4.41 2.08 -18.20
C ILE A 83 4.34 1.86 -19.72
N GLN A 84 3.95 0.66 -20.13
CA GLN A 84 3.86 0.26 -21.54
C GLN A 84 2.42 0.18 -22.05
N ASN A 85 1.46 -0.03 -21.15
CA ASN A 85 0.04 -0.06 -21.51
C ASN A 85 -0.50 1.35 -21.71
N LYS A 86 -0.56 1.77 -22.98
CA LYS A 86 -1.00 3.13 -23.33
C LYS A 86 -2.44 3.44 -22.91
N ALA A 87 -3.34 2.43 -22.89
CA ALA A 87 -4.74 2.63 -22.53
C ALA A 87 -4.91 2.93 -21.03
N LEU A 88 -4.02 2.40 -20.18
CA LEU A 88 -4.03 2.60 -18.73
C LEU A 88 -2.95 3.58 -18.25
N HIS A 89 -2.45 4.43 -19.16
CA HIS A 89 -1.48 5.46 -18.79
C HIS A 89 -2.16 6.57 -17.97
N PRO A 90 -1.53 7.08 -16.89
CA PRO A 90 -2.14 8.10 -16.00
C PRO A 90 -2.66 9.34 -16.73
N SER A 91 -1.96 9.78 -17.78
CA SER A 91 -2.37 10.95 -18.58
C SER A 91 -3.69 10.82 -19.33
N ASN A 92 -4.28 9.63 -19.38
CA ASN A 92 -5.58 9.43 -20.05
C ASN A 92 -6.77 9.74 -19.13
N PHE A 93 -6.53 9.99 -17.85
CA PHE A 93 -7.58 10.11 -16.84
C PHE A 93 -7.53 11.47 -16.15
N PRO A 94 -8.69 12.01 -15.74
CA PRO A 94 -8.72 13.23 -14.94
C PRO A 94 -7.89 13.10 -13.66
N ARG A 95 -7.14 14.12 -13.30
CA ARG A 95 -6.22 14.10 -12.16
C ARG A 95 -6.90 13.69 -10.84
N HIS A 96 -8.08 14.23 -10.57
CA HIS A 96 -8.83 13.93 -9.36
C HIS A 96 -9.36 12.48 -9.28
N GLU A 97 -9.35 11.74 -10.39
CA GLU A 97 -9.79 10.34 -10.47
C GLU A 97 -8.63 9.34 -10.32
N ILE A 98 -7.38 9.82 -10.30
CA ILE A 98 -6.21 8.94 -10.17
C ILE A 98 -5.59 9.02 -8.78
N ALA A 99 -4.98 7.91 -8.35
CA ALA A 99 -4.19 7.84 -7.13
C ALA A 99 -3.09 6.77 -7.23
N GLU A 100 -2.09 6.85 -6.35
CA GLU A 100 -1.10 5.80 -6.19
C GLU A 100 -1.05 5.29 -4.76
N ILE A 101 -1.15 3.96 -4.59
CA ILE A 101 -0.87 3.31 -3.31
C ILE A 101 0.64 3.07 -3.21
N SER A 102 1.25 3.61 -2.16
CA SER A 102 2.69 3.54 -1.94
C SER A 102 3.03 3.50 -0.46
N ARG A 103 4.33 3.40 -0.14
CA ARG A 103 4.84 3.43 1.24
C ARG A 103 4.10 2.46 2.19
N LEU A 104 3.71 1.27 1.68
CA LEU A 104 3.17 0.22 2.52
C LEU A 104 4.33 -0.38 3.34
N ALA A 105 4.30 -0.15 4.64
CA ALA A 105 5.35 -0.54 5.58
C ALA A 105 4.76 -1.33 6.75
N VAL A 106 5.41 -2.45 7.09
CA VAL A 106 5.09 -3.27 8.26
C VAL A 106 6.38 -3.48 9.03
N LYS A 107 6.42 -3.14 10.32
CA LYS A 107 7.62 -3.31 11.20
C LYS A 107 8.05 -4.78 11.24
N ALA A 108 9.37 -5.03 11.33
CA ALA A 108 9.96 -6.38 11.24
C ALA A 108 9.34 -7.38 12.23
N ASP A 109 9.04 -6.96 13.45
CA ASP A 109 8.47 -7.82 14.49
C ASP A 109 7.08 -8.37 14.11
N PHE A 110 6.37 -7.67 13.24
CA PHE A 110 5.05 -8.04 12.73
C PHE A 110 5.08 -8.64 11.32
N ARG A 111 6.21 -8.52 10.60
CA ARG A 111 6.44 -9.17 9.30
C ARG A 111 6.95 -10.58 9.40
N ARG A 112 7.81 -10.82 10.41
CA ARG A 112 8.57 -12.07 10.53
C ARG A 112 7.81 -13.11 11.31
N ARG A 113 7.59 -14.25 10.68
CA ARG A 113 7.59 -15.53 11.39
C ARG A 113 9.02 -16.03 11.46
N LYS A 114 9.31 -16.90 12.44
CA LYS A 114 10.64 -17.52 12.62
C LYS A 114 11.19 -18.23 11.36
N ALA A 115 10.37 -18.45 10.31
CA ALA A 115 10.74 -19.08 9.05
C ALA A 115 11.19 -18.07 7.95
N ASP A 116 10.85 -16.79 8.04
CA ASP A 116 11.11 -15.81 6.97
C ASP A 116 12.44 -15.09 7.17
N LYS A 117 13.55 -15.81 6.94
CA LYS A 117 14.93 -15.24 7.02
C LYS A 117 15.37 -14.52 5.74
N HIS A 118 14.49 -14.17 4.82
CA HIS A 118 14.89 -13.47 3.59
C HIS A 118 14.89 -11.95 3.77
N LYS A 119 16.09 -11.36 3.59
CA LYS A 119 16.33 -9.91 3.61
C LYS A 119 15.71 -9.27 2.36
N GLY A 120 15.02 -8.15 2.51
CA GLY A 120 14.77 -7.25 1.40
C GLY A 120 13.33 -6.87 1.08
N PHE A 121 12.34 -7.15 1.94
CA PHE A 121 10.95 -6.82 1.64
C PHE A 121 10.32 -5.89 2.68
N ALA A 122 9.79 -4.75 2.23
CA ALA A 122 9.00 -3.83 3.07
C ALA A 122 7.64 -4.42 3.47
N VAL A 123 7.20 -5.42 2.73
CA VAL A 123 5.97 -6.19 2.91
C VAL A 123 6.38 -7.65 3.02
N GLY A 124 5.86 -8.41 3.98
CA GLY A 124 6.19 -9.81 4.16
C GLY A 124 6.06 -10.60 2.85
N ALA A 125 7.15 -11.26 2.43
CA ALA A 125 7.16 -12.06 1.22
C ALA A 125 6.33 -13.33 1.42
N ILE A 126 5.47 -13.62 0.46
CA ILE A 126 4.80 -14.91 0.35
C ILE A 126 5.66 -15.75 -0.57
N SER A 127 6.30 -16.77 0.00
CA SER A 127 7.09 -17.72 -0.78
C SER A 127 6.17 -18.71 -1.50
N GLU A 128 6.29 -18.85 -2.82
CA GLU A 128 5.47 -19.74 -3.64
C GLU A 128 5.80 -21.24 -3.48
N VAL A 129 6.82 -21.60 -2.71
CA VAL A 129 7.29 -22.97 -2.59
C VAL A 129 6.69 -23.60 -1.34
N ASN A 130 5.59 -24.32 -1.46
CA ASN A 130 4.94 -25.15 -0.46
C ASN A 130 3.98 -24.43 0.51
N TYR A 131 2.87 -23.89 0.01
CA TYR A 131 1.77 -23.54 0.91
C TYR A 131 0.72 -24.63 0.95
N SER A 132 0.64 -25.32 2.11
CA SER A 132 -0.56 -26.06 2.49
C SER A 132 -1.71 -25.07 2.79
N GLU A 133 -2.97 -25.54 2.75
CA GLU A 133 -4.13 -24.71 3.15
C GLU A 133 -3.97 -24.08 4.53
N ASN A 134 -3.18 -24.70 5.44
CA ASN A 134 -2.87 -24.16 6.76
C ASN A 134 -1.89 -22.99 6.73
N GLU A 135 -1.05 -22.88 5.72
CA GLU A 135 -0.09 -21.77 5.54
C GLU A 135 -0.72 -20.57 4.83
N LEU A 136 -1.70 -20.79 3.97
CA LEU A 136 -2.58 -19.73 3.45
C LEU A 136 -3.40 -19.06 4.58
N ARG A 137 -3.73 -19.78 5.65
CA ARG A 137 -4.35 -19.22 6.87
C ARG A 137 -3.45 -18.26 7.63
N CYS A 138 -2.20 -18.23 7.26
CA CYS A 138 -1.17 -17.42 7.88
C CYS A 138 -0.67 -16.28 7.00
N PHE A 139 -1.37 -15.96 5.95
CA PHE A 139 -1.13 -14.77 5.14
C PHE A 139 -1.00 -13.55 6.05
N PRO A 140 -0.11 -12.60 5.77
CA PRO A 140 0.03 -11.43 6.61
C PRO A 140 -1.25 -10.59 6.54
N PHE A 141 -2.22 -10.91 7.40
CA PHE A 141 -3.49 -10.18 7.50
C PHE A 141 -3.29 -8.68 7.64
N ILE A 142 -2.18 -8.26 8.25
CA ILE A 142 -1.79 -6.86 8.33
C ILE A 142 -1.63 -6.26 6.94
N THR A 143 -0.90 -6.92 6.04
CA THR A 143 -0.70 -6.43 4.66
C THR A 143 -2.00 -6.38 3.88
N ILE A 144 -2.84 -7.41 4.00
CA ILE A 144 -4.17 -7.45 3.37
C ILE A 144 -5.04 -6.33 3.93
N GLY A 145 -5.05 -6.15 5.25
CA GLY A 145 -5.79 -5.07 5.91
C GLY A 145 -5.36 -3.68 5.44
N LEU A 146 -4.06 -3.45 5.22
CA LEU A 146 -3.56 -2.19 4.66
C LEU A 146 -3.99 -1.99 3.21
N TYR A 147 -4.00 -3.03 2.36
CA TYR A 147 -4.52 -2.91 1.00
C TYR A 147 -6.02 -2.64 0.97
N MET A 148 -6.79 -3.25 1.87
CA MET A 148 -8.21 -2.97 2.02
C MET A 148 -8.45 -1.54 2.49
N ALA A 149 -7.69 -1.07 3.49
CA ALA A 149 -7.75 0.30 3.96
C ALA A 149 -7.43 1.30 2.84
N ALA A 150 -6.39 1.03 2.04
CA ALA A 150 -6.05 1.86 0.89
C ALA A 150 -7.16 1.87 -0.17
N ALA A 151 -7.79 0.73 -0.45
CA ALA A 151 -8.90 0.65 -1.39
C ALA A 151 -10.13 1.44 -0.89
N ILE A 152 -10.45 1.36 0.41
CA ILE A 152 -11.54 2.13 1.02
C ILE A 152 -11.25 3.63 0.90
N MET A 153 -10.05 4.09 1.25
CA MET A 153 -9.64 5.49 1.10
C MET A 153 -9.75 5.98 -0.35
N CYS A 154 -9.36 5.13 -1.33
CA CYS A 154 -9.49 5.45 -2.75
C CYS A 154 -10.97 5.58 -3.15
N ILE A 155 -11.83 4.64 -2.77
CA ILE A 155 -13.25 4.61 -3.11
C ILE A 155 -13.96 5.83 -2.49
N ASP A 156 -13.74 6.08 -1.20
CA ASP A 156 -14.37 7.19 -0.47
C ASP A 156 -14.01 8.56 -1.06
N THR A 157 -12.77 8.71 -1.54
CA THR A 157 -12.30 9.94 -2.19
C THR A 157 -12.57 10.02 -3.70
N GLY A 158 -13.44 9.18 -4.24
CA GLY A 158 -13.85 9.21 -5.65
C GLY A 158 -12.77 8.80 -6.65
N THR A 159 -11.70 8.12 -6.20
CA THR A 159 -10.65 7.61 -7.08
C THR A 159 -11.18 6.46 -7.93
N LYS A 160 -10.96 6.53 -9.25
CA LYS A 160 -11.37 5.50 -10.22
C LYS A 160 -10.21 4.69 -10.77
N HIS A 161 -8.98 5.21 -10.72
CA HIS A 161 -7.81 4.61 -11.32
C HIS A 161 -6.66 4.62 -10.32
N VAL A 162 -6.18 3.44 -9.93
CA VAL A 162 -5.17 3.28 -8.87
C VAL A 162 -3.92 2.63 -9.45
N TYR A 163 -2.78 3.24 -9.18
CA TYR A 163 -1.47 2.77 -9.58
C TYR A 163 -0.67 2.28 -8.37
N VAL A 164 0.20 1.30 -8.62
CA VAL A 164 1.07 0.73 -7.57
C VAL A 164 2.38 0.28 -8.21
N MET A 165 3.51 0.71 -7.65
CA MET A 165 4.81 0.08 -7.94
C MET A 165 5.09 -1.00 -6.91
N MET A 166 5.06 -2.26 -7.31
CA MET A 166 5.29 -3.37 -6.38
C MET A 166 6.12 -4.50 -7.00
N GLU A 167 6.64 -5.35 -6.15
CA GLU A 167 7.31 -6.57 -6.57
C GLU A 167 6.33 -7.53 -7.26
N PRO A 168 6.72 -8.16 -8.40
CA PRO A 168 5.85 -9.12 -9.09
C PRO A 168 5.41 -10.30 -8.22
N ARG A 169 6.23 -10.70 -7.23
CA ARG A 169 5.85 -11.75 -6.27
C ARG A 169 4.68 -11.32 -5.41
N LEU A 170 4.70 -10.08 -4.90
CA LEU A 170 3.62 -9.56 -4.09
C LEU A 170 2.31 -9.49 -4.88
N ALA A 171 2.35 -8.99 -6.13
CA ALA A 171 1.17 -8.97 -6.99
C ALA A 171 0.56 -10.36 -7.22
N ARG A 172 1.42 -11.38 -7.45
CA ARG A 172 0.95 -12.77 -7.57
C ARG A 172 0.31 -13.28 -6.28
N SER A 173 0.90 -12.96 -5.15
CA SER A 173 0.38 -13.36 -3.85
C SER A 173 -0.96 -12.72 -3.53
N MET A 174 -1.12 -11.43 -3.85
CA MET A 174 -2.39 -10.72 -3.66
C MET A 174 -3.53 -11.31 -4.51
N LYS A 175 -3.21 -11.92 -5.64
CA LYS A 175 -4.18 -12.62 -6.50
C LYS A 175 -4.87 -13.80 -5.77
N PHE A 176 -4.19 -14.49 -4.85
CA PHE A 176 -4.79 -15.59 -4.08
C PHE A 176 -5.88 -15.14 -3.13
N VAL A 177 -5.85 -13.90 -2.67
CA VAL A 177 -6.90 -13.32 -1.81
C VAL A 177 -7.97 -12.57 -2.62
N GLY A 178 -7.85 -12.58 -3.94
CA GLY A 178 -8.79 -11.93 -4.85
C GLY A 178 -8.41 -10.50 -5.25
N ILE A 179 -7.30 -9.95 -4.77
CA ILE A 179 -6.82 -8.64 -5.20
C ILE A 179 -6.01 -8.80 -6.48
N LYS A 180 -6.65 -8.57 -7.63
CA LYS A 180 -6.09 -8.82 -8.95
C LYS A 180 -5.58 -7.54 -9.59
N PHE A 181 -4.28 -7.27 -9.43
CA PHE A 181 -3.61 -6.17 -10.13
C PHE A 181 -3.34 -6.52 -11.60
N ILE A 182 -3.52 -5.55 -12.49
CA ILE A 182 -3.14 -5.62 -13.90
C ILE A 182 -1.74 -5.07 -14.05
N GLN A 183 -0.78 -5.88 -14.49
CA GLN A 183 0.56 -5.39 -14.80
C GLN A 183 0.52 -4.53 -16.06
N ILE A 184 1.00 -3.28 -15.99
CA ILE A 184 0.92 -2.30 -17.08
C ILE A 184 2.27 -1.97 -17.71
N GLY A 185 3.33 -2.64 -17.27
CA GLY A 185 4.66 -2.47 -17.83
C GLY A 185 5.67 -3.51 -17.35
N LYS A 186 6.90 -3.41 -17.85
CA LYS A 186 7.98 -4.33 -17.49
C LYS A 186 8.54 -4.01 -16.11
N PRO A 187 9.06 -5.03 -15.39
CA PRO A 187 9.81 -4.80 -14.17
C PRO A 187 11.06 -3.94 -14.42
N ILE A 188 11.33 -3.03 -13.52
CA ILE A 188 12.53 -2.19 -13.49
C ILE A 188 13.19 -2.30 -12.11
N GLU A 189 14.46 -1.92 -12.03
CA GLU A 189 15.18 -1.80 -10.76
C GLU A 189 14.80 -0.48 -10.09
N PHE A 190 14.03 -0.58 -9.00
CA PHE A 190 13.57 0.55 -8.21
C PHE A 190 13.39 0.10 -6.75
N HIS A 191 14.43 0.27 -5.91
CA HIS A 191 14.51 -0.35 -4.57
C HIS A 191 14.20 -1.85 -4.61
N GLY A 192 14.91 -2.59 -5.48
CA GLY A 192 14.62 -3.95 -5.90
C GLY A 192 13.76 -4.02 -7.16
N LEU A 193 13.58 -5.24 -7.69
CA LEU A 193 12.84 -5.44 -8.93
C LEU A 193 11.35 -5.21 -8.73
N ARG A 194 10.80 -4.13 -9.30
CA ARG A 194 9.39 -3.75 -9.23
C ARG A 194 8.80 -3.53 -10.60
N ALA A 195 7.49 -3.75 -10.73
CA ALA A 195 6.74 -3.45 -11.95
C ALA A 195 5.58 -2.51 -11.65
N PRO A 196 5.15 -1.71 -12.64
CA PRO A 196 3.95 -0.90 -12.53
C PRO A 196 2.69 -1.76 -12.67
N TYR A 197 1.76 -1.56 -11.76
CA TYR A 197 0.45 -2.22 -11.74
C TYR A 197 -0.67 -1.20 -11.66
N TYR A 198 -1.83 -1.64 -12.13
CA TYR A 198 -3.08 -0.90 -12.12
C TYR A 198 -4.17 -1.76 -11.48
N ILE A 199 -5.08 -1.10 -10.79
CA ILE A 199 -6.34 -1.66 -10.31
C ILE A 199 -7.39 -0.54 -10.27
N ASN A 200 -8.66 -0.90 -10.31
CA ASN A 200 -9.76 0.03 -10.07
C ASN A 200 -10.75 -0.57 -9.04
N PRO A 201 -11.69 0.22 -8.50
CA PRO A 201 -12.67 -0.26 -7.54
C PRO A 201 -13.46 -1.48 -7.99
N ASP A 202 -13.90 -1.52 -9.25
CA ASP A 202 -14.70 -2.64 -9.78
C ASP A 202 -13.88 -3.94 -9.81
N ILE A 203 -12.65 -3.87 -10.36
CA ILE A 203 -11.74 -5.04 -10.37
C ILE A 203 -11.45 -5.51 -8.95
N PHE A 204 -11.30 -4.59 -7.99
CA PHE A 204 -11.04 -4.93 -6.61
C PHE A 204 -12.24 -5.62 -5.97
N LEU A 205 -13.44 -5.02 -6.00
CA LEU A 205 -14.63 -5.51 -5.31
C LEU A 205 -15.16 -6.82 -5.91
N ASP A 206 -15.17 -6.93 -7.24
CA ASP A 206 -15.71 -8.10 -7.95
C ASP A 206 -14.90 -9.38 -7.68
N ASN A 207 -13.60 -9.24 -7.46
CA ASN A 207 -12.69 -10.38 -7.33
C ASN A 207 -12.40 -10.80 -5.89
N LEU A 208 -12.79 -10.03 -4.87
CA LEU A 208 -12.60 -10.44 -3.48
C LEU A 208 -13.38 -11.71 -3.18
N SER A 209 -12.72 -12.69 -2.55
CA SER A 209 -13.40 -13.89 -2.07
C SER A 209 -14.36 -13.57 -0.92
N SER A 210 -15.35 -14.43 -0.66
CA SER A 210 -16.39 -14.18 0.35
C SER A 210 -15.83 -13.88 1.75
N GLY A 211 -14.79 -14.61 2.18
CA GLY A 211 -14.14 -14.37 3.48
C GLY A 211 -13.45 -13.01 3.55
N PHE A 212 -12.83 -12.57 2.46
CA PHE A 212 -12.18 -11.26 2.40
C PHE A 212 -13.18 -10.11 2.19
N LYS A 213 -14.35 -10.37 1.58
CA LYS A 213 -15.45 -9.38 1.56
C LYS A 213 -15.94 -9.05 2.97
N SER A 214 -16.07 -10.04 3.84
CA SER A 214 -16.46 -9.81 5.25
C SER A 214 -15.41 -8.98 6.00
N LEU A 215 -14.12 -9.28 5.79
CA LEU A 215 -13.04 -8.48 6.37
C LEU A 215 -13.03 -7.05 5.83
N TYR A 216 -13.24 -6.86 4.51
CA TYR A 216 -13.35 -5.55 3.89
C TYR A 216 -14.45 -4.71 4.53
N LEU A 217 -15.67 -5.28 4.69
CA LEU A 217 -16.79 -4.57 5.30
C LEU A 217 -16.53 -4.19 6.76
N ALA A 218 -15.86 -5.05 7.53
CA ALA A 218 -15.49 -4.73 8.91
C ALA A 218 -14.48 -3.56 8.97
N ILE A 219 -13.46 -3.57 8.10
CA ILE A 219 -12.48 -2.49 8.00
C ILE A 219 -13.14 -1.18 7.53
N GLU A 220 -14.05 -1.26 6.56
CA GLU A 220 -14.79 -0.11 6.04
C GLU A 220 -15.57 0.61 7.13
N GLN A 221 -16.30 -0.13 7.97
CA GLN A 221 -17.04 0.44 9.10
C GLN A 221 -16.14 1.18 10.09
N GLU A 222 -14.94 0.67 10.38
CA GLU A 222 -13.98 1.33 11.26
C GLU A 222 -13.38 2.58 10.62
N LEU A 223 -12.99 2.50 9.34
CA LEU A 223 -12.29 3.58 8.66
C LEU A 223 -13.17 4.76 8.32
N ILE A 224 -14.39 4.54 7.82
CA ILE A 224 -15.32 5.63 7.43
C ILE A 224 -15.62 6.54 8.63
N ALA A 225 -15.67 5.99 9.84
CA ALA A 225 -15.85 6.78 11.05
C ALA A 225 -14.67 7.72 11.35
N SER A 226 -13.49 7.45 10.82
CA SER A 226 -12.24 8.21 11.04
C SER A 226 -11.81 9.04 9.82
N LEU A 227 -12.44 8.88 8.66
CA LEU A 227 -12.15 9.70 7.49
C LEU A 227 -12.54 11.17 7.70
N PRO A 228 -11.72 12.12 7.23
CA PRO A 228 -12.09 13.53 7.22
C PRO A 228 -13.36 13.72 6.39
N LYS A 229 -14.35 14.40 6.93
CA LYS A 229 -15.64 14.63 6.24
C LYS A 229 -15.58 15.69 5.15
N ASP A 230 -14.42 16.37 4.98
CA ASP A 230 -14.23 17.51 4.06
C ASP A 230 -12.87 17.38 3.35
N VAL A 231 -12.73 16.45 2.41
CA VAL A 231 -11.60 16.39 1.47
C VAL A 231 -12.09 16.28 0.04
#